data_87697bef7e21c394277320467ee429ca
#
_entry.id   87697bef7e21c394277320467ee429ca
#
_cell.length_a   1.000
_cell.length_b   1.000
_cell.length_c   1.000
_cell.angle_alpha   90.00
_cell.angle_beta   90.00
_cell.angle_gamma   90.00
#
_symmetry.space_group_name_H-M   'P 1'
#
loop_
_entity.id
_entity.type
_entity.pdbx_description
1 polymer ?
#
loop_
_entity_poly.entity_id
_entity_poly.type
_entity_poly.pdbx_seq_one_letter_code
_entity_poly.pdbx_strand_id
1 'polypeptide(L)'
;WDYKYPLALVWALERIEALSDHAPLLTDFGETPPSSNCHQFKFELGWLTREGFLDMVNKVWARQPRGNAPIQRWNNQICALRRFLRGWAKHTAGIYKKEKLRLSTLIDTLDKIAEARPLSAAEIEQKSHLNEHIARLLREEEIKWYQRCKAYSLVQGDDNTKYFQMLANGRHRKKRIFALDQEEGRIEGEAPLRDFITKYYKELFGPSTETHFELVESITHDIPQVSEAENELLTSPFSEEGIRTTVFQMEHNKAPGPDGFSVEFYQCFWDMMKADLIQLFNQLHTEDLDIFRLNFGEIILLPKIKE
;
A
#
# COMPACT_ATOMS: atom_id res chain seq x y z
N TRP A 1 -14.85 32.71 -0.89
CA TRP A 1 -13.69 32.22 -1.68
C TRP A 1 -12.45 32.60 -0.89
N ASP A 2 -11.99 31.71 -0.01
CA ASP A 2 -10.74 31.86 0.71
C ASP A 2 -9.59 31.62 -0.27
N TYR A 3 -8.71 32.58 -0.41
CA TYR A 3 -7.50 32.56 -1.23
C TYR A 3 -6.48 31.52 -0.72
N LYS A 4 -6.79 30.22 -0.87
CA LYS A 4 -5.87 29.13 -0.49
C LYS A 4 -5.08 28.53 -1.65
N TYR A 5 -5.25 29.08 -2.86
CA TYR A 5 -4.54 28.59 -4.05
C TYR A 5 -3.80 29.75 -4.74
N PRO A 6 -2.59 29.52 -5.27
CA PRO A 6 -1.95 30.50 -6.12
C PRO A 6 -2.89 30.84 -7.28
N LEU A 7 -2.89 32.11 -7.70
CA LEU A 7 -3.75 32.66 -8.76
C LEU A 7 -3.85 31.66 -9.94
N ALA A 8 -4.98 31.04 -10.10
CA ALA A 8 -5.27 30.24 -11.27
C ALA A 8 -5.61 31.19 -12.43
N LEU A 9 -4.86 31.13 -13.52
CA LEU A 9 -5.23 31.78 -14.75
C LEU A 9 -6.33 30.96 -15.40
N VAL A 10 -7.52 31.56 -15.50
CA VAL A 10 -8.67 30.95 -16.18
C VAL A 10 -8.75 31.56 -17.59
N TRP A 11 -8.54 30.73 -18.59
CA TRP A 11 -8.72 31.10 -19.99
C TRP A 11 -10.05 30.57 -20.49
N ALA A 12 -10.92 31.43 -20.99
CA ALA A 12 -12.07 31.01 -21.78
C ALA A 12 -11.58 30.75 -23.22
N LEU A 13 -11.63 29.51 -23.67
CA LEU A 13 -11.38 29.18 -25.06
C LEU A 13 -12.57 29.64 -25.91
N GLU A 14 -12.29 30.24 -27.06
CA GLU A 14 -13.33 30.64 -27.99
C GLU A 14 -14.20 29.43 -28.37
N ARG A 15 -15.50 29.71 -28.43
CA ARG A 15 -16.56 28.70 -28.63
C ARG A 15 -16.44 28.04 -29.99
N ILE A 16 -16.23 26.74 -30.02
CA ILE A 16 -16.44 25.94 -31.23
C ILE A 16 -17.95 25.66 -31.32
N GLU A 17 -18.64 26.45 -32.09
CA GLU A 17 -20.12 26.52 -32.13
C GLU A 17 -20.87 25.25 -32.61
N ALA A 18 -20.17 24.15 -32.93
CA ALA A 18 -20.81 23.07 -33.66
C ALA A 18 -21.38 21.90 -32.82
N LEU A 19 -20.99 21.77 -31.50
CA LEU A 19 -21.30 20.53 -30.77
C LEU A 19 -21.71 20.67 -29.30
N SER A 20 -21.64 21.85 -28.68
CA SER A 20 -21.99 22.02 -27.26
C SER A 20 -22.36 23.46 -26.92
N ASP A 21 -23.36 23.64 -26.04
CA ASP A 21 -23.75 24.90 -25.42
C ASP A 21 -22.82 25.32 -24.28
N HIS A 22 -21.83 24.48 -23.94
CA HIS A 22 -20.83 24.75 -22.92
C HIS A 22 -19.50 25.21 -23.50
N ALA A 23 -18.96 26.32 -22.99
CA ALA A 23 -17.59 26.75 -23.29
C ALA A 23 -16.60 25.96 -22.40
N PRO A 24 -15.54 25.36 -22.97
CA PRO A 24 -14.51 24.74 -22.17
C PRO A 24 -13.73 25.79 -21.38
N LEU A 25 -13.55 25.57 -20.07
CA LEU A 25 -12.73 26.39 -19.19
C LEU A 25 -11.39 25.65 -18.96
N LEU A 26 -10.29 26.27 -19.38
CA LEU A 26 -8.95 25.81 -19.04
C LEU A 26 -8.51 26.55 -17.78
N THR A 27 -8.27 25.81 -16.71
CA THR A 27 -7.71 26.34 -15.46
C THR A 27 -6.24 25.93 -15.35
N ASP A 28 -5.33 26.86 -15.47
CA ASP A 28 -3.90 26.65 -15.29
C ASP A 28 -3.53 27.04 -13.86
N PHE A 29 -3.02 26.09 -13.09
CA PHE A 29 -2.56 26.30 -11.71
C PHE A 29 -1.06 26.60 -11.61
N GLY A 30 -0.42 26.88 -12.72
CA GLY A 30 1.03 27.02 -12.80
C GLY A 30 1.76 25.68 -12.73
N GLU A 31 3.04 25.68 -13.06
CA GLU A 31 3.88 24.50 -12.95
C GLU A 31 4.05 24.14 -11.47
N THR A 32 3.28 23.16 -11.00
CA THR A 32 3.69 22.46 -9.79
C THR A 32 4.97 21.71 -10.13
N PRO A 33 6.10 22.00 -9.46
CA PRO A 33 7.31 21.24 -9.67
C PRO A 33 6.96 19.76 -9.56
N PRO A 34 7.44 18.90 -10.47
CA PRO A 34 7.17 17.48 -10.39
C PRO A 34 7.64 17.04 -9.00
N SER A 35 6.69 16.71 -8.12
CA SER A 35 7.05 16.08 -6.87
C SER A 35 7.90 14.89 -7.28
N SER A 36 9.08 14.76 -6.71
CA SER A 36 9.90 13.56 -6.86
C SER A 36 9.12 12.41 -6.20
N ASN A 37 8.08 11.96 -6.90
CA ASN A 37 7.25 10.85 -6.49
C ASN A 37 8.09 9.59 -6.61
N CYS A 38 9.02 9.42 -5.68
CA CYS A 38 9.56 8.12 -5.39
C CYS A 38 8.39 7.31 -4.83
N HIS A 39 7.56 6.77 -5.74
CA HIS A 39 6.44 5.93 -5.34
C HIS A 39 7.00 4.73 -4.57
N GLN A 40 6.75 4.74 -3.25
CA GLN A 40 7.05 3.59 -2.42
C GLN A 40 6.39 2.34 -3.05
N PHE A 41 7.11 1.24 -3.03
CA PHE A 41 6.56 -0.04 -3.44
C PHE A 41 5.40 -0.41 -2.51
N LYS A 42 4.30 -0.86 -3.11
CA LYS A 42 3.17 -1.43 -2.37
C LYS A 42 2.73 -2.68 -3.11
N PHE A 43 2.66 -3.79 -2.38
CA PHE A 43 2.15 -5.04 -2.89
C PHE A 43 0.67 -4.89 -3.24
N GLU A 44 0.26 -5.32 -4.43
CA GLU A 44 -1.13 -5.27 -4.86
C GLU A 44 -1.74 -6.66 -4.77
N LEU A 45 -2.80 -6.80 -3.97
CA LEU A 45 -3.47 -8.10 -3.74
C LEU A 45 -4.03 -8.71 -5.03
N GLY A 46 -4.40 -7.88 -6.01
CA GLY A 46 -4.83 -8.35 -7.33
C GLY A 46 -3.80 -9.21 -8.05
N TRP A 47 -2.51 -9.12 -7.73
CA TRP A 47 -1.48 -9.98 -8.34
C TRP A 47 -1.62 -11.46 -7.96
N LEU A 48 -2.21 -11.74 -6.79
CA LEU A 48 -2.46 -13.11 -6.32
C LEU A 48 -3.46 -13.87 -7.21
N THR A 49 -4.29 -13.16 -7.97
CA THR A 49 -5.25 -13.79 -8.89
C THR A 49 -4.63 -14.21 -10.22
N ARG A 50 -3.37 -13.83 -10.48
CA ARG A 50 -2.68 -14.17 -11.73
C ARG A 50 -2.11 -15.57 -11.68
N GLU A 51 -2.36 -16.32 -12.73
CA GLU A 51 -1.80 -17.65 -12.91
C GLU A 51 -0.26 -17.61 -12.90
N GLY A 52 0.35 -18.56 -12.19
CA GLY A 52 1.80 -18.68 -12.06
C GLY A 52 2.49 -17.60 -11.19
N PHE A 53 1.72 -16.65 -10.61
CA PHE A 53 2.29 -15.60 -9.77
C PHE A 53 2.95 -16.16 -8.50
N LEU A 54 2.27 -17.08 -7.82
CA LEU A 54 2.79 -17.73 -6.62
C LEU A 54 4.10 -18.47 -6.89
N ASP A 55 4.15 -19.24 -7.96
CA ASP A 55 5.37 -19.98 -8.36
C ASP A 55 6.51 -19.03 -8.72
N MET A 56 6.19 -17.92 -9.37
CA MET A 56 7.17 -16.91 -9.71
C MET A 56 7.79 -16.28 -8.46
N VAL A 57 6.97 -15.92 -7.46
CA VAL A 57 7.44 -15.37 -6.19
C VAL A 57 8.30 -16.38 -5.45
N ASN A 58 7.85 -17.65 -5.34
CA ASN A 58 8.60 -18.75 -4.74
C ASN A 58 9.97 -18.94 -5.39
N LYS A 59 10.05 -18.92 -6.73
CA LYS A 59 11.32 -19.02 -7.46
C LYS A 59 12.27 -17.84 -7.19
N VAL A 60 11.73 -16.63 -7.01
CA VAL A 60 12.56 -15.46 -6.69
C VAL A 60 13.08 -15.54 -5.27
N TRP A 61 12.25 -15.98 -4.33
CA TRP A 61 12.62 -16.15 -2.91
C TRP A 61 13.68 -17.24 -2.72
N ALA A 62 13.55 -18.37 -3.40
CA ALA A 62 14.47 -19.50 -3.32
C ALA A 62 15.87 -19.23 -3.87
N ARG A 63 16.10 -18.08 -4.54
CA ARG A 63 17.45 -17.68 -4.97
C ARG A 63 18.29 -17.45 -3.72
N GLN A 64 19.52 -18.05 -3.73
CA GLN A 64 20.38 -17.99 -2.54
C GLN A 64 20.51 -16.57 -1.97
N PRO A 65 20.12 -16.36 -0.72
CA PRO A 65 20.21 -15.06 -0.10
C PRO A 65 21.68 -14.70 0.15
N ARG A 66 22.05 -13.44 -0.12
CA ARG A 66 23.37 -12.92 0.22
C ARG A 66 23.36 -12.45 1.68
N GLY A 67 24.35 -12.84 2.46
CA GLY A 67 24.53 -12.37 3.84
C GLY A 67 24.85 -13.51 4.81
N ASN A 68 25.67 -13.22 5.82
CA ASN A 68 26.11 -14.19 6.81
C ASN A 68 25.10 -14.32 7.97
N ALA A 69 24.50 -13.21 8.39
CA ALA A 69 23.50 -13.20 9.46
C ALA A 69 22.06 -13.38 8.92
N PRO A 70 21.17 -14.09 9.63
CA PRO A 70 19.77 -14.27 9.26
C PRO A 70 19.05 -12.97 8.93
N ILE A 71 19.23 -11.92 9.73
CA ILE A 71 18.64 -10.59 9.46
C ILE A 71 19.12 -9.97 8.14
N GLN A 72 20.39 -10.17 7.78
CA GLN A 72 20.91 -9.66 6.52
C GLN A 72 20.32 -10.43 5.34
N ARG A 73 20.22 -11.77 5.48
CA ARG A 73 19.57 -12.62 4.46
C ARG A 73 18.13 -12.19 4.24
N TRP A 74 17.36 -12.07 5.31
CA TRP A 74 15.97 -11.58 5.27
C TRP A 74 15.83 -10.25 4.55
N ASN A 75 16.58 -9.23 4.98
CA ASN A 75 16.55 -7.91 4.35
C ASN A 75 16.91 -7.95 2.87
N ASN A 76 17.90 -8.75 2.51
CA ASN A 76 18.34 -8.89 1.12
C ASN A 76 17.29 -9.60 0.27
N GLN A 77 16.62 -10.64 0.81
CA GLN A 77 15.51 -11.33 0.14
C GLN A 77 14.31 -10.39 -0.07
N ILE A 78 13.86 -9.68 0.97
CA ILE A 78 12.78 -8.69 0.89
C ILE A 78 13.13 -7.60 -0.14
N CYS A 79 14.34 -7.05 -0.10
CA CYS A 79 14.78 -6.03 -1.05
C CYS A 79 14.86 -6.57 -2.50
N ALA A 80 15.34 -7.81 -2.68
CA ALA A 80 15.41 -8.44 -3.99
C ALA A 80 14.02 -8.71 -4.56
N LEU A 81 13.11 -9.27 -3.74
CA LEU A 81 11.75 -9.53 -4.13
C LEU A 81 11.00 -8.23 -4.47
N ARG A 82 11.11 -7.20 -3.65
CA ARG A 82 10.53 -5.88 -3.91
C ARG A 82 11.03 -5.27 -5.23
N ARG A 83 12.32 -5.34 -5.50
CA ARG A 83 12.93 -4.86 -6.75
C ARG A 83 12.39 -5.62 -7.96
N PHE A 84 12.35 -6.94 -7.85
CA PHE A 84 11.82 -7.81 -8.89
C PHE A 84 10.33 -7.50 -9.18
N LEU A 85 9.49 -7.48 -8.15
CA LEU A 85 8.05 -7.22 -8.29
C LEU A 85 7.76 -5.82 -8.84
N ARG A 86 8.55 -4.81 -8.47
CA ARG A 86 8.42 -3.45 -9.04
C ARG A 86 8.68 -3.46 -10.55
N GLY A 87 9.72 -4.14 -11.01
CA GLY A 87 10.04 -4.29 -12.42
C GLY A 87 8.96 -5.08 -13.17
N TRP A 88 8.56 -6.22 -12.60
CA TRP A 88 7.51 -7.08 -13.13
C TRP A 88 6.17 -6.35 -13.24
N ALA A 89 5.75 -5.65 -12.20
CA ALA A 89 4.49 -4.88 -12.20
C ALA A 89 4.49 -3.78 -13.26
N LYS A 90 5.60 -3.05 -13.43
CA LYS A 90 5.75 -2.03 -14.48
C LYS A 90 5.63 -2.63 -15.89
N HIS A 91 6.27 -3.77 -16.12
CA HIS A 91 6.20 -4.47 -17.40
C HIS A 91 4.78 -5.00 -17.69
N THR A 92 4.19 -5.69 -16.72
CA THR A 92 2.87 -6.32 -16.87
C THR A 92 1.74 -5.32 -16.97
N ALA A 93 1.83 -4.14 -16.32
CA ALA A 93 0.83 -3.09 -16.44
C ALA A 93 0.65 -2.61 -17.89
N GLY A 94 1.74 -2.54 -18.68
CA GLY A 94 1.68 -2.21 -20.09
C GLY A 94 0.98 -3.28 -20.93
N ILE A 95 1.29 -4.55 -20.65
CA ILE A 95 0.64 -5.71 -21.31
C ILE A 95 -0.86 -5.74 -20.99
N TYR A 96 -1.21 -5.60 -19.71
CA TYR A 96 -2.58 -5.55 -19.23
C TYR A 96 -3.42 -4.49 -19.95
N LYS A 97 -2.89 -3.26 -20.04
CA LYS A 97 -3.61 -2.16 -20.73
C LYS A 97 -3.86 -2.46 -22.20
N LYS A 98 -2.87 -3.03 -22.90
CA LYS A 98 -3.01 -3.42 -24.30
C LYS A 98 -4.02 -4.54 -24.48
N GLU A 99 -3.99 -5.56 -23.60
CA GLU A 99 -4.90 -6.69 -23.68
C GLU A 99 -6.33 -6.28 -23.39
N LYS A 100 -6.56 -5.44 -22.36
CA LYS A 100 -7.89 -4.87 -22.08
C LYS A 100 -8.45 -4.13 -23.29
N LEU A 101 -7.64 -3.30 -23.94
CA LEU A 101 -8.06 -2.59 -25.15
C LEU A 101 -8.40 -3.55 -26.30
N ARG A 102 -7.55 -4.58 -26.52
CA ARG A 102 -7.77 -5.60 -27.55
C ARG A 102 -9.10 -6.34 -27.34
N LEU A 103 -9.34 -6.82 -26.12
CA LEU A 103 -10.57 -7.53 -25.76
C LEU A 103 -11.81 -6.65 -25.94
N SER A 104 -11.75 -5.40 -25.45
CA SER A 104 -12.85 -4.45 -25.60
C SER A 104 -13.17 -4.19 -27.08
N THR A 105 -12.16 -4.05 -27.94
CA THR A 105 -12.36 -3.85 -29.39
C THR A 105 -13.01 -5.07 -30.05
N LEU A 106 -12.60 -6.29 -29.65
CA LEU A 106 -13.20 -7.52 -30.20
C LEU A 106 -14.66 -7.68 -29.78
N ILE A 107 -14.98 -7.38 -28.52
CA ILE A 107 -16.35 -7.40 -27.99
C ILE A 107 -17.21 -6.37 -28.75
N ASP A 108 -16.72 -5.13 -28.89
CA ASP A 108 -17.43 -4.07 -29.63
C ASP A 108 -17.70 -4.45 -31.10
N THR A 109 -16.76 -5.18 -31.72
CA THR A 109 -16.97 -5.70 -33.10
C THR A 109 -18.09 -6.71 -33.14
N LEU A 110 -18.16 -7.65 -32.19
CA LEU A 110 -19.25 -8.63 -32.11
C LEU A 110 -20.58 -7.95 -31.75
N ASP A 111 -20.58 -6.92 -30.95
CA ASP A 111 -21.77 -6.13 -30.63
C ASP A 111 -22.32 -5.43 -31.87
N LYS A 112 -21.48 -4.81 -32.71
CA LYS A 112 -21.88 -4.22 -33.99
C LYS A 112 -22.45 -5.25 -35.00
N ILE A 113 -21.89 -6.46 -35.00
CA ILE A 113 -22.45 -7.55 -35.81
C ILE A 113 -23.84 -7.94 -35.29
N ALA A 114 -24.01 -7.99 -33.94
CA ALA A 114 -25.27 -8.32 -33.31
C ALA A 114 -26.39 -7.29 -33.60
N GLU A 115 -26.04 -6.02 -33.81
CA GLU A 115 -26.97 -4.96 -34.23
C GLU A 115 -27.48 -5.19 -35.66
N ALA A 116 -26.66 -5.75 -36.53
CA ALA A 116 -26.99 -5.95 -37.94
C ALA A 116 -27.68 -7.31 -38.21
N ARG A 117 -27.33 -8.36 -37.44
CA ARG A 117 -27.88 -9.72 -37.57
C ARG A 117 -27.70 -10.51 -36.26
N PRO A 118 -28.50 -11.55 -36.03
CA PRO A 118 -28.26 -12.49 -34.96
C PRO A 118 -26.86 -13.11 -35.07
N LEU A 119 -26.19 -13.26 -33.93
CA LEU A 119 -24.88 -13.93 -33.83
C LEU A 119 -25.05 -15.45 -34.05
N SER A 120 -24.11 -16.05 -34.75
CA SER A 120 -24.01 -17.51 -34.86
C SER A 120 -23.61 -18.13 -33.53
N ALA A 121 -23.78 -19.45 -33.35
CA ALA A 121 -23.39 -20.16 -32.14
C ALA A 121 -21.90 -19.98 -31.80
N ALA A 122 -21.03 -20.03 -32.82
CA ALA A 122 -19.60 -19.82 -32.63
C ALA A 122 -19.26 -18.39 -32.20
N GLU A 123 -19.95 -17.36 -32.71
CA GLU A 123 -19.77 -15.95 -32.32
C GLU A 123 -20.26 -15.71 -30.87
N ILE A 124 -21.35 -16.36 -30.47
CA ILE A 124 -21.85 -16.30 -29.08
C ILE A 124 -20.84 -16.92 -28.13
N GLU A 125 -20.29 -18.10 -28.43
CA GLU A 125 -19.26 -18.76 -27.64
C GLU A 125 -17.99 -17.89 -27.55
N GLN A 126 -17.53 -17.35 -28.70
CA GLN A 126 -16.40 -16.44 -28.72
C GLN A 126 -16.62 -15.20 -27.82
N LYS A 127 -17.81 -14.58 -27.91
CA LYS A 127 -18.18 -13.43 -27.09
C LYS A 127 -18.18 -13.78 -25.59
N SER A 128 -18.69 -14.98 -25.23
CA SER A 128 -18.65 -15.47 -23.86
C SER A 128 -17.22 -15.58 -23.32
N HIS A 129 -16.31 -16.20 -24.05
CA HIS A 129 -14.90 -16.32 -23.68
C HIS A 129 -14.19 -14.96 -23.55
N LEU A 130 -14.48 -14.01 -24.46
CA LEU A 130 -13.94 -12.65 -24.37
C LEU A 130 -14.44 -11.92 -23.14
N ASN A 131 -15.73 -12.06 -22.80
CA ASN A 131 -16.34 -11.48 -21.61
C ASN A 131 -15.75 -12.07 -20.31
N GLU A 132 -15.53 -13.38 -20.25
CA GLU A 132 -14.87 -14.01 -19.11
C GLU A 132 -13.43 -13.52 -18.94
N HIS A 133 -12.72 -13.33 -20.05
CA HIS A 133 -11.34 -12.86 -20.00
C HIS A 133 -11.28 -11.40 -19.53
N ILE A 134 -12.12 -10.51 -20.07
CA ILE A 134 -12.13 -9.11 -19.65
C ILE A 134 -12.61 -8.97 -18.20
N ALA A 135 -13.58 -9.79 -17.76
CA ALA A 135 -14.04 -9.80 -16.37
C ALA A 135 -12.91 -10.15 -15.38
N ARG A 136 -12.04 -11.12 -15.70
CA ARG A 136 -10.85 -11.43 -14.89
C ARG A 136 -9.90 -10.24 -14.78
N LEU A 137 -9.65 -9.53 -15.88
CA LEU A 137 -8.80 -8.34 -15.88
C LEU A 137 -9.42 -7.21 -15.05
N LEU A 138 -10.72 -6.98 -15.18
CA LEU A 138 -11.45 -5.96 -14.43
C LEU A 138 -11.47 -6.29 -12.93
N ARG A 139 -11.61 -7.57 -12.56
CA ARG A 139 -11.57 -8.01 -11.17
C ARG A 139 -10.23 -7.71 -10.50
N GLU A 140 -9.12 -7.89 -11.20
CA GLU A 140 -7.81 -7.51 -10.68
C GLU A 140 -7.72 -6.00 -10.43
N GLU A 141 -8.24 -5.19 -11.37
CA GLU A 141 -8.28 -3.73 -11.23
C GLU A 141 -9.18 -3.30 -10.06
N GLU A 142 -10.32 -3.95 -9.88
CA GLU A 142 -11.23 -3.73 -8.75
C GLU A 142 -10.54 -4.01 -7.41
N ILE A 143 -9.88 -5.17 -7.25
CA ILE A 143 -9.14 -5.54 -6.04
C ILE A 143 -8.07 -4.47 -5.72
N LYS A 144 -7.33 -4.02 -6.72
CA LYS A 144 -6.33 -2.97 -6.57
C LYS A 144 -6.92 -1.66 -6.03
N TRP A 145 -8.03 -1.22 -6.60
CA TRP A 145 -8.67 0.04 -6.17
C TRP A 145 -9.37 -0.11 -4.84
N TYR A 146 -9.99 -1.26 -4.56
CA TYR A 146 -10.53 -1.61 -3.25
C TYR A 146 -9.45 -1.53 -2.16
N GLN A 147 -8.30 -2.17 -2.39
CA GLN A 147 -7.15 -2.11 -1.47
C GLN A 147 -6.68 -0.67 -1.22
N ARG A 148 -6.71 0.20 -2.23
CA ARG A 148 -6.28 1.61 -2.11
C ARG A 148 -7.30 2.49 -1.42
N CYS A 149 -8.59 2.25 -1.62
CA CYS A 149 -9.64 3.07 -1.04
C CYS A 149 -9.93 2.73 0.43
N LYS A 150 -9.54 1.54 0.93
CA LYS A 150 -9.80 1.07 2.30
C LYS A 150 -11.25 1.28 2.73
N ALA A 151 -12.20 1.01 1.85
CA ALA A 151 -13.60 1.11 2.18
C ALA A 151 -14.05 -0.14 2.93
N TYR A 152 -14.68 0.05 4.10
CA TYR A 152 -15.15 -1.04 4.94
C TYR A 152 -16.53 -1.58 4.54
N SER A 153 -17.29 -0.80 3.77
CA SER A 153 -18.65 -1.15 3.38
C SER A 153 -18.76 -1.20 1.88
N LEU A 154 -18.60 -2.39 1.32
CA LEU A 154 -18.85 -2.59 -0.10
C LEU A 154 -19.53 -3.91 -0.34
N VAL A 155 -20.65 -3.78 -1.03
CA VAL A 155 -21.35 -4.88 -1.65
C VAL A 155 -20.42 -5.46 -2.71
N GLN A 156 -20.01 -6.71 -2.52
CA GLN A 156 -19.28 -7.46 -3.54
C GLN A 156 -20.11 -7.51 -4.81
N GLY A 157 -19.55 -7.08 -5.91
CA GLY A 157 -20.19 -7.24 -7.24
C GLY A 157 -20.61 -5.95 -7.94
N ASP A 158 -20.29 -4.80 -7.37
CA ASP A 158 -20.48 -3.54 -8.09
C ASP A 158 -19.14 -3.14 -8.75
N ASP A 159 -19.06 -3.30 -10.09
CA ASP A 159 -17.88 -3.00 -10.94
C ASP A 159 -17.45 -1.51 -10.90
N ASN A 160 -17.73 -0.80 -9.82
CA ASN A 160 -17.59 0.63 -9.70
C ASN A 160 -16.16 1.08 -9.40
N THR A 161 -15.21 0.67 -10.24
CA THR A 161 -13.80 1.07 -10.15
C THR A 161 -13.63 2.60 -10.13
N LYS A 162 -14.50 3.37 -10.79
CA LYS A 162 -14.49 4.84 -10.75
C LYS A 162 -14.78 5.38 -9.35
N TYR A 163 -15.73 4.80 -8.64
CA TYR A 163 -16.06 5.17 -7.28
C TYR A 163 -14.86 4.96 -6.34
N PHE A 164 -14.20 3.81 -6.42
CA PHE A 164 -12.99 3.53 -5.63
C PHE A 164 -11.84 4.45 -5.97
N GLN A 165 -11.65 4.77 -7.24
CA GLN A 165 -10.66 5.74 -7.69
C GLN A 165 -10.94 7.13 -7.11
N MET A 166 -12.18 7.59 -7.14
CA MET A 166 -12.59 8.87 -6.57
C MET A 166 -12.37 8.92 -5.07
N LEU A 167 -12.74 7.85 -4.33
CA LEU A 167 -12.51 7.74 -2.88
C LEU A 167 -11.02 7.75 -2.54
N ALA A 168 -10.20 6.94 -3.23
CA ALA A 168 -8.77 6.88 -2.99
C ALA A 168 -8.09 8.22 -3.27
N ASN A 169 -8.43 8.88 -4.38
CA ASN A 169 -7.90 10.18 -4.76
C ASN A 169 -8.41 11.30 -3.84
N GLY A 170 -9.68 11.24 -3.41
CA GLY A 170 -10.25 12.20 -2.48
C GLY A 170 -9.57 12.13 -1.11
N ARG A 171 -9.36 10.93 -0.58
CA ARG A 171 -8.63 10.72 0.68
C ARG A 171 -7.16 11.16 0.58
N HIS A 172 -6.51 10.90 -0.53
CA HIS A 172 -5.12 11.36 -0.75
C HIS A 172 -5.04 12.89 -0.74
N ARG A 173 -5.96 13.59 -1.39
CA ARG A 173 -6.01 15.06 -1.40
C ARG A 173 -6.31 15.64 -0.01
N LYS A 174 -7.27 15.07 0.71
CA LYS A 174 -7.64 15.52 2.07
C LYS A 174 -6.53 15.34 3.11
N LYS A 175 -5.63 14.38 2.91
CA LYS A 175 -4.52 14.10 3.83
C LYS A 175 -3.27 14.93 3.57
N ARG A 176 -3.23 15.71 2.50
CA ARG A 176 -2.06 16.53 2.18
C ARG A 176 -2.03 17.77 3.09
N ILE A 177 -0.93 17.92 3.82
CA ILE A 177 -0.67 19.08 4.67
C ILE A 177 0.10 20.10 3.84
N PHE A 178 -0.43 21.29 3.67
CA PHE A 178 0.18 22.36 2.89
C PHE A 178 0.89 23.38 3.76
N ALA A 179 0.40 23.55 5.00
CA ALA A 179 0.95 24.48 5.96
C ALA A 179 0.71 24.00 7.38
N LEU A 180 1.55 24.45 8.31
CA LEU A 180 1.36 24.32 9.77
C LEU A 180 1.36 25.71 10.38
N ASP A 181 0.35 26.00 11.18
CA ASP A 181 0.26 27.24 11.94
C ASP A 181 0.87 27.00 13.33
N GLN A 182 1.78 27.88 13.75
CA GLN A 182 2.47 27.88 15.02
C GLN A 182 2.33 29.24 15.69
N GLU A 183 2.68 29.32 16.97
CA GLU A 183 2.72 30.59 17.70
C GLU A 183 3.72 31.57 17.08
N GLU A 184 4.82 31.08 16.54
CA GLU A 184 5.88 31.86 15.91
C GLU A 184 5.61 32.25 14.46
N GLY A 185 4.55 31.71 13.86
CA GLY A 185 4.14 31.97 12.48
C GLY A 185 3.75 30.73 11.70
N ARG A 186 3.45 30.94 10.42
CA ARG A 186 2.97 29.89 9.52
C ARG A 186 4.13 29.33 8.70
N ILE A 187 4.27 28.00 8.71
CA ILE A 187 5.27 27.28 7.91
C ILE A 187 4.58 26.73 6.67
N GLU A 188 5.08 27.13 5.48
CA GLU A 188 4.56 26.69 4.18
C GLU A 188 5.69 26.13 3.31
N GLY A 189 5.32 25.24 2.40
CA GLY A 189 6.24 24.62 1.45
C GLY A 189 6.78 23.25 1.91
N GLU A 190 7.14 22.42 0.94
CA GLU A 190 7.50 21.02 1.21
C GLU A 190 8.79 20.88 2.04
N ALA A 191 9.84 21.64 1.70
CA ALA A 191 11.12 21.55 2.39
C ALA A 191 11.05 22.12 3.81
N PRO A 192 10.52 23.34 4.07
CA PRO A 192 10.38 23.86 5.44
C PRO A 192 9.51 23.00 6.34
N LEU A 193 8.39 22.47 5.82
CA LEU A 193 7.53 21.56 6.55
C LEU A 193 8.26 20.27 6.92
N ARG A 194 9.00 19.68 5.99
CA ARG A 194 9.78 18.46 6.24
C ARG A 194 10.83 18.69 7.31
N ASP A 195 11.59 19.77 7.22
CA ASP A 195 12.66 20.08 8.16
C ASP A 195 12.09 20.31 9.55
N PHE A 196 11.02 21.09 9.66
CA PHE A 196 10.35 21.34 10.92
C PHE A 196 9.81 20.04 11.56
N ILE A 197 9.06 19.23 10.82
CA ILE A 197 8.51 17.97 11.29
C ILE A 197 9.64 17.02 11.73
N THR A 198 10.71 16.94 10.92
CA THR A 198 11.86 16.09 11.26
C THR A 198 12.54 16.54 12.54
N LYS A 199 12.71 17.85 12.73
CA LYS A 199 13.32 18.42 13.97
C LYS A 199 12.45 18.11 15.17
N TYR A 200 11.14 18.38 15.08
CA TYR A 200 10.18 18.11 16.15
C TYR A 200 10.23 16.66 16.64
N TYR A 201 10.18 15.70 15.70
CA TYR A 201 10.19 14.28 16.08
C TYR A 201 11.58 13.79 16.54
N LYS A 202 12.67 14.40 16.06
CA LYS A 202 14.00 14.12 16.58
C LYS A 202 14.15 14.59 18.03
N GLU A 203 13.56 15.71 18.40
CA GLU A 203 13.54 16.20 19.77
C GLU A 203 12.62 15.36 20.65
N LEU A 204 11.42 14.99 20.14
CA LEU A 204 10.45 14.21 20.91
C LEU A 204 10.89 12.78 21.19
N PHE A 205 11.53 12.12 20.22
CA PHE A 205 11.98 10.72 20.31
C PHE A 205 13.50 10.59 20.42
N GLY A 206 14.19 11.70 20.63
CA GLY A 206 15.63 11.71 20.88
C GLY A 206 16.00 11.01 22.20
N PRO A 207 17.29 10.78 22.44
CA PRO A 207 17.73 10.19 23.70
C PRO A 207 17.26 11.06 24.86
N SER A 208 16.63 10.41 25.85
CA SER A 208 16.23 11.09 27.08
C SER A 208 17.49 11.63 27.81
N THR A 209 17.43 12.87 28.23
CA THR A 209 18.47 13.48 29.03
C THR A 209 18.43 13.01 30.49
N GLU A 210 17.32 12.39 30.89
CA GLU A 210 17.15 11.88 32.25
C GLU A 210 17.24 10.35 32.24
N THR A 211 18.30 9.82 32.80
CA THR A 211 18.65 8.39 32.75
C THR A 211 18.31 7.61 34.02
N HIS A 212 17.70 8.21 35.02
CA HIS A 212 17.38 7.52 36.26
C HIS A 212 15.90 7.66 36.63
N PHE A 213 15.15 6.58 36.41
CA PHE A 213 13.90 6.35 37.13
C PHE A 213 14.22 5.46 38.33
N GLU A 214 14.14 5.99 39.54
CA GLU A 214 14.09 5.16 40.72
C GLU A 214 12.64 4.66 40.89
N LEU A 215 12.46 3.34 40.81
CA LEU A 215 11.21 2.71 41.20
C LEU A 215 11.02 2.87 42.70
N VAL A 216 10.04 3.66 43.08
CA VAL A 216 9.68 3.82 44.50
C VAL A 216 8.94 2.56 44.95
N GLU A 217 9.55 1.73 45.78
CA GLU A 217 8.98 0.45 46.27
C GLU A 217 7.57 0.60 46.87
N SER A 218 7.26 1.75 47.47
CA SER A 218 5.91 2.01 48.00
C SER A 218 4.81 2.09 46.94
N ILE A 219 5.15 2.37 45.67
CA ILE A 219 4.18 2.44 44.54
C ILE A 219 4.05 1.06 43.88
N THR A 220 5.04 0.20 43.96
CA THR A 220 5.05 -1.12 43.32
C THR A 220 4.41 -2.23 44.16
N HIS A 221 4.16 -1.95 45.46
CA HIS A 221 3.62 -2.95 46.40
C HIS A 221 2.27 -3.53 46.01
N ASP A 222 1.41 -2.74 45.39
CA ASP A 222 0.06 -3.16 44.97
C ASP A 222 0.00 -3.65 43.50
N ILE A 223 1.13 -3.73 42.81
CA ILE A 223 1.19 -4.24 41.42
C ILE A 223 1.21 -5.77 41.48
N PRO A 224 0.28 -6.47 40.77
CA PRO A 224 0.31 -7.92 40.67
C PRO A 224 1.68 -8.40 40.18
N GLN A 225 2.29 -9.31 40.91
CA GLN A 225 3.57 -9.91 40.53
C GLN A 225 3.32 -11.08 39.56
N VAL A 226 4.23 -11.22 38.61
CA VAL A 226 4.24 -12.36 37.71
C VAL A 226 4.68 -13.60 38.48
N SER A 227 3.90 -14.66 38.47
CA SER A 227 4.26 -15.94 39.09
C SER A 227 5.44 -16.60 38.36
N GLU A 228 6.12 -17.51 39.02
CA GLU A 228 7.24 -18.26 38.44
C GLU A 228 6.82 -19.01 37.16
N ALA A 229 5.65 -19.66 37.17
CA ALA A 229 5.10 -20.35 36.00
C ALA A 229 4.75 -19.40 34.83
N GLU A 230 4.22 -18.20 35.12
CA GLU A 230 3.98 -17.17 34.11
C GLU A 230 5.28 -16.64 33.55
N ASN A 231 6.31 -16.47 34.41
CA ASN A 231 7.63 -16.01 33.96
C ASN A 231 8.30 -17.05 33.06
N GLU A 232 8.25 -18.35 33.41
CA GLU A 232 8.72 -19.43 32.53
C GLU A 232 8.02 -19.42 31.17
N LEU A 233 6.71 -19.18 31.15
CA LEU A 233 5.96 -19.07 29.90
C LEU A 233 6.37 -17.84 29.07
N LEU A 234 6.53 -16.69 29.72
CA LEU A 234 6.91 -15.43 29.05
C LEU A 234 8.34 -15.44 28.50
N THR A 235 9.24 -16.20 29.15
CA THR A 235 10.65 -16.34 28.73
C THR A 235 10.89 -17.56 27.83
N SER A 236 9.85 -18.35 27.51
CA SER A 236 9.98 -19.51 26.62
C SER A 236 10.31 -19.11 25.18
N PRO A 237 11.05 -19.94 24.41
CA PRO A 237 11.31 -19.69 23.01
C PRO A 237 10.05 -19.58 22.18
N PHE A 238 10.07 -18.74 21.15
CA PHE A 238 8.95 -18.62 20.20
C PHE A 238 8.75 -19.91 19.40
N SER A 239 7.54 -20.48 19.48
CA SER A 239 7.19 -21.65 18.69
C SER A 239 6.74 -21.27 17.27
N GLU A 240 6.94 -22.20 16.30
CA GLU A 240 6.41 -22.01 14.94
C GLU A 240 4.89 -21.75 14.93
N GLU A 241 4.15 -22.51 15.77
CA GLU A 241 2.70 -22.35 15.86
C GLU A 241 2.30 -20.99 16.46
N GLY A 242 3.01 -20.51 17.48
CA GLY A 242 2.78 -19.19 18.06
C GLY A 242 3.02 -18.06 17.04
N ILE A 243 4.13 -18.13 16.32
CA ILE A 243 4.45 -17.17 15.27
C ILE A 243 3.38 -17.20 14.16
N ARG A 244 3.02 -18.40 13.69
CA ARG A 244 2.00 -18.60 12.67
C ARG A 244 0.66 -18.04 13.11
N THR A 245 0.21 -18.42 14.30
CA THR A 245 -1.07 -17.95 14.87
C THR A 245 -1.12 -16.43 14.92
N THR A 246 -0.05 -15.80 15.40
CA THR A 246 0.06 -14.33 15.45
C THR A 246 -0.07 -13.71 14.06
N VAL A 247 0.66 -14.21 13.06
CA VAL A 247 0.60 -13.70 11.67
C VAL A 247 -0.83 -13.87 11.10
N PHE A 248 -1.50 -15.00 11.36
CA PHE A 248 -2.84 -15.24 10.82
C PHE A 248 -3.96 -14.53 11.57
N GLN A 249 -3.73 -14.10 12.82
CA GLN A 249 -4.64 -13.24 13.58
C GLN A 249 -4.53 -11.77 13.24
N MET A 250 -3.45 -11.35 12.56
CA MET A 250 -3.33 -9.96 12.11
C MET A 250 -4.46 -9.57 11.16
N GLU A 251 -5.03 -8.40 11.38
CA GLU A 251 -6.15 -7.90 10.58
C GLU A 251 -5.75 -7.58 9.13
N HIS A 252 -6.59 -7.99 8.20
CA HIS A 252 -6.46 -7.69 6.78
C HIS A 252 -6.70 -6.21 6.48
N ASN A 253 -6.34 -5.80 5.27
CA ASN A 253 -6.57 -4.44 4.74
C ASN A 253 -5.92 -3.32 5.55
N LYS A 254 -4.85 -3.62 6.29
CA LYS A 254 -4.03 -2.63 6.99
C LYS A 254 -2.94 -2.06 6.08
N ALA A 255 -2.38 -0.92 6.47
CA ALA A 255 -1.28 -0.30 5.74
C ALA A 255 -0.04 -1.20 5.82
N PRO A 256 0.65 -1.44 4.69
CA PRO A 256 1.92 -2.14 4.73
C PRO A 256 2.98 -1.33 5.47
N GLY A 257 3.97 -2.02 6.02
CA GLY A 257 5.17 -1.40 6.57
C GLY A 257 6.08 -0.76 5.51
N PRO A 258 7.28 -0.30 5.89
CA PRO A 258 8.25 0.32 4.97
C PRO A 258 8.75 -0.61 3.86
N ASP A 259 8.62 -1.92 4.05
CA ASP A 259 8.90 -2.94 3.04
C ASP A 259 7.89 -2.96 1.90
N GLY A 260 6.67 -2.45 2.15
CA GLY A 260 5.58 -2.35 1.19
C GLY A 260 4.76 -3.62 1.01
N PHE A 261 4.98 -4.66 1.84
CA PHE A 261 4.19 -5.88 1.86
C PHE A 261 3.09 -5.81 2.91
N SER A 262 1.89 -6.24 2.56
CA SER A 262 0.75 -6.29 3.48
C SER A 262 0.73 -7.60 4.27
N VAL A 263 -0.08 -7.66 5.32
CA VAL A 263 -0.27 -8.87 6.14
C VAL A 263 -0.68 -10.06 5.29
N GLU A 264 -1.60 -9.84 4.34
CA GLU A 264 -2.09 -10.87 3.43
C GLU A 264 -0.97 -11.50 2.57
N PHE A 265 0.07 -10.72 2.26
CA PHE A 265 1.25 -11.25 1.59
C PHE A 265 1.96 -12.28 2.48
N TYR A 266 2.23 -11.95 3.74
CA TYR A 266 2.88 -12.84 4.69
C TYR A 266 2.07 -14.10 4.98
N GLN A 267 0.75 -13.97 5.06
CA GLN A 267 -0.15 -15.10 5.22
C GLN A 267 -0.16 -16.01 3.98
N CYS A 268 -0.24 -15.43 2.78
CA CYS A 268 -0.27 -16.19 1.53
C CYS A 268 1.05 -16.94 1.27
N PHE A 269 2.19 -16.34 1.62
CA PHE A 269 3.51 -16.90 1.40
C PHE A 269 4.15 -17.47 2.68
N TRP A 270 3.33 -17.82 3.67
CA TRP A 270 3.81 -18.36 4.95
C TRP A 270 4.78 -19.52 4.78
N ASP A 271 4.40 -20.55 4.03
CA ASP A 271 5.22 -21.74 3.85
C ASP A 271 6.57 -21.47 3.18
N MET A 272 6.65 -20.44 2.37
CA MET A 272 7.90 -19.99 1.75
C MET A 272 8.82 -19.29 2.76
N MET A 273 8.26 -18.52 3.69
CA MET A 273 9.03 -17.62 4.57
C MET A 273 9.20 -18.14 5.99
N LYS A 274 8.42 -19.12 6.43
CA LYS A 274 8.39 -19.59 7.83
C LYS A 274 9.75 -19.93 8.39
N ALA A 275 10.60 -20.62 7.62
CA ALA A 275 11.93 -21.01 8.09
C ALA A 275 12.83 -19.80 8.40
N ASP A 276 12.79 -18.78 7.55
CA ASP A 276 13.54 -17.55 7.75
C ASP A 276 13.01 -16.76 8.95
N LEU A 277 11.66 -16.69 9.10
CA LEU A 277 11.01 -16.04 10.25
C LEU A 277 11.36 -16.72 11.57
N ILE A 278 11.28 -18.04 11.64
CA ILE A 278 11.63 -18.81 12.84
C ILE A 278 13.08 -18.55 13.24
N GLN A 279 14.01 -18.49 12.28
CA GLN A 279 15.39 -18.14 12.58
C GLN A 279 15.55 -16.73 13.16
N LEU A 280 14.79 -15.75 12.65
CA LEU A 280 14.81 -14.39 13.20
C LEU A 280 14.25 -14.33 14.62
N PHE A 281 13.14 -15.02 14.89
CA PHE A 281 12.58 -15.08 16.24
C PHE A 281 13.47 -15.83 17.22
N ASN A 282 14.18 -16.88 16.79
CA ASN A 282 15.17 -17.54 17.63
C ASN A 282 16.33 -16.60 17.98
N GLN A 283 16.84 -15.82 16.99
CA GLN A 283 17.88 -14.81 17.29
C GLN A 283 17.37 -13.68 18.16
N LEU A 284 16.09 -13.30 18.04
CA LEU A 284 15.48 -12.31 18.93
C LEU A 284 15.44 -12.84 20.38
N HIS A 285 15.10 -14.11 20.54
CA HIS A 285 15.05 -14.76 21.86
C HIS A 285 16.43 -14.89 22.52
N THR A 286 17.48 -15.14 21.73
CA THR A 286 18.88 -15.22 22.23
C THR A 286 19.58 -13.87 22.32
N GLU A 287 18.87 -12.76 22.07
CA GLU A 287 19.41 -11.39 22.04
C GLU A 287 20.51 -11.13 21.00
N ASP A 288 20.70 -12.05 20.06
CA ASP A 288 21.69 -11.92 18.99
C ASP A 288 21.21 -11.10 17.78
N LEU A 289 19.94 -10.64 17.81
CA LEU A 289 19.32 -9.93 16.70
C LEU A 289 19.57 -8.43 16.78
N ASP A 290 20.15 -7.86 15.71
CA ASP A 290 20.18 -6.40 15.52
C ASP A 290 18.76 -5.89 15.18
N ILE A 291 17.97 -5.62 16.22
CA ILE A 291 16.57 -5.21 16.12
C ILE A 291 16.39 -3.87 15.40
N PHE A 292 17.42 -3.02 15.34
CA PHE A 292 17.38 -1.71 14.68
C PHE A 292 16.95 -1.83 13.22
N ARG A 293 17.34 -2.89 12.55
CA ARG A 293 16.98 -3.14 11.14
C ARG A 293 15.53 -3.60 10.91
N LEU A 294 14.88 -4.10 11.94
CA LEU A 294 13.48 -4.56 11.90
C LEU A 294 12.54 -3.52 12.52
N ASN A 295 12.98 -2.85 13.57
CA ASN A 295 12.23 -1.82 14.28
C ASN A 295 12.30 -0.47 13.56
N PHE A 296 11.94 -0.46 12.28
CA PHE A 296 11.91 0.73 11.44
C PHE A 296 10.46 1.09 11.11
N GLY A 297 10.03 2.28 11.52
CA GLY A 297 8.69 2.79 11.27
C GLY A 297 8.71 4.11 10.51
N GLU A 298 7.62 4.42 9.81
CA GLU A 298 7.39 5.72 9.20
C GLU A 298 6.34 6.49 10.00
N ILE A 299 6.68 7.69 10.43
CA ILE A 299 5.74 8.59 11.09
C ILE A 299 4.96 9.34 10.01
N ILE A 300 3.63 9.18 10.00
CA ILE A 300 2.75 9.84 9.05
C ILE A 300 1.85 10.79 9.81
N LEU A 301 1.88 12.06 9.43
CA LEU A 301 0.97 13.06 9.95
C LEU A 301 -0.41 12.96 9.26
N LEU A 302 -1.46 13.02 10.07
CA LEU A 302 -2.82 13.12 9.59
C LEU A 302 -3.40 14.45 10.05
N PRO A 303 -4.02 15.25 9.15
CA PRO A 303 -4.69 16.47 9.56
C PRO A 303 -5.84 16.11 10.49
N LYS A 304 -5.96 16.82 11.64
CA LYS A 304 -7.15 16.75 12.48
C LYS A 304 -8.32 17.31 11.69
N ILE A 305 -9.37 16.52 11.55
CA ILE A 305 -10.64 17.02 11.06
C ILE A 305 -11.27 17.77 12.26
N LYS A 306 -11.51 19.07 12.12
CA LYS A 306 -12.38 19.76 13.07
C LYS A 306 -13.77 19.18 12.86
N GLU A 307 -14.31 18.56 13.89
CA GLU A 307 -15.73 18.19 13.97
C GLU A 307 -16.62 19.40 13.84
#